data_868156e6d8c0704fd772375a039f7f9f
#
_entry.id   868156e6d8c0704fd772375a039f7f9f
#
_cell.length_a   1.000
_cell.length_b   1.000
_cell.length_c   1.000
_cell.angle_alpha   90.00
_cell.angle_beta   90.00
_cell.angle_gamma   90.00
#
_symmetry.space_group_name_H-M   'P 1'
#
loop_
_entity.id
_entity.type
_entity.pdbx_description
1 polymer ?
#
loop_
_entity_poly.entity_id
_entity_poly.type
_entity_poly.pdbx_seq_one_letter_code
_entity_poly.pdbx_strand_id
1 'polypeptide(L)'
;MPELKYKRILLKVSGEALAGDAHRGLDFTIVNELCKSIKTCVDMGVQIGLVIGAGNFWRGVKDGADKMQRSHADSMGMLGTVMNAIAVADALNRHGMDARVLSAVEMNKLTEYFTRDLAERFLNEGKVVLFAAGTGNPYFSTDTGAVLRGVEIEADAVLMAKNVDAIYSADPAKDPTAVRYSRLTYGEVLAKNLKATDITAMALAMDNNMTMVCFGLNEENSIVRVVRGEEIGTTVKNHF
;
A
#
# COMPACT_ATOMS: atom_id res chain seq x y z
N MET A 1 -11.45 -24.80 -3.86
CA MET A 1 -10.83 -23.64 -3.19
C MET A 1 -11.89 -22.55 -3.12
N PRO A 2 -12.00 -21.74 -2.08
CA PRO A 2 -12.93 -20.63 -2.09
C PRO A 2 -12.58 -19.72 -3.30
N GLU A 3 -13.62 -19.22 -3.96
CA GLU A 3 -13.47 -18.34 -5.11
C GLU A 3 -12.80 -17.04 -4.69
N LEU A 4 -11.69 -16.67 -5.34
CA LEU A 4 -10.99 -15.43 -5.09
C LEU A 4 -11.62 -14.31 -5.91
N LYS A 5 -11.96 -13.20 -5.28
CA LYS A 5 -12.43 -12.00 -5.98
C LYS A 5 -11.29 -11.31 -6.72
N TYR A 6 -10.09 -11.31 -6.11
CA TYR A 6 -8.89 -10.68 -6.65
C TYR A 6 -7.77 -11.71 -6.73
N LYS A 7 -7.19 -11.89 -7.92
CA LYS A 7 -6.10 -12.84 -8.19
C LYS A 7 -4.73 -12.17 -8.16
N ARG A 8 -4.64 -10.90 -8.57
CA ARG A 8 -3.45 -10.07 -8.48
C ARG A 8 -3.81 -8.77 -7.77
N ILE A 9 -3.11 -8.46 -6.70
CA ILE A 9 -3.34 -7.24 -5.92
C ILE A 9 -2.07 -6.41 -5.78
N LEU A 10 -2.26 -5.10 -5.64
CA LEU A 10 -1.27 -4.27 -5.01
C LEU A 10 -1.73 -3.94 -3.60
N LEU A 11 -1.01 -4.41 -2.60
CA LEU A 11 -1.24 -4.08 -1.19
C LEU A 11 -0.38 -2.89 -0.78
N LYS A 12 -1.00 -1.83 -0.27
CA LYS A 12 -0.28 -0.71 0.32
C LYS A 12 -0.46 -0.70 1.83
N VAL A 13 0.64 -0.68 2.56
CA VAL A 13 0.68 -0.62 4.02
C VAL A 13 1.31 0.70 4.47
N SER A 14 0.75 1.35 5.49
CA SER A 14 1.41 2.49 6.13
C SER A 14 2.64 2.05 6.91
N GLY A 15 3.77 2.74 6.74
CA GLY A 15 4.95 2.47 7.56
C GLY A 15 4.69 2.67 9.05
N GLU A 16 3.83 3.62 9.42
CA GLU A 16 3.43 3.84 10.82
C GLU A 16 2.74 2.63 11.43
N ALA A 17 1.95 1.90 10.64
CA ALA A 17 1.31 0.67 11.13
C ALA A 17 2.33 -0.40 11.50
N LEU A 18 3.55 -0.38 10.91
CA LEU A 18 4.62 -1.31 11.22
C LEU A 18 5.49 -0.90 12.42
N ALA A 19 5.29 0.29 12.97
CA ALA A 19 6.09 0.81 14.08
C ALA A 19 5.52 0.46 15.47
N GLY A 20 4.31 -0.06 15.53
CA GLY A 20 3.63 -0.36 16.80
C GLY A 20 3.53 0.85 17.71
N ASP A 21 3.52 0.60 19.01
CA ASP A 21 3.39 1.64 20.05
C ASP A 21 4.60 2.57 20.14
N ALA A 22 5.74 2.16 19.59
CA ALA A 22 6.96 3.00 19.54
C ALA A 22 6.85 4.15 18.55
N HIS A 23 5.88 4.11 17.61
CA HIS A 23 5.65 5.09 16.55
C HIS A 23 6.88 5.39 15.66
N ARG A 24 7.97 4.63 15.80
CA ARG A 24 9.22 4.74 15.03
C ARG A 24 9.84 3.36 14.80
N GLY A 25 10.55 3.22 13.67
CA GLY A 25 11.22 1.97 13.32
C GLY A 25 10.26 0.87 12.89
N LEU A 26 10.59 -0.36 13.23
CA LEU A 26 9.81 -1.55 12.89
C LEU A 26 9.56 -2.38 14.15
N ASP A 27 8.31 -2.73 14.39
CA ASP A 27 7.93 -3.77 15.34
C ASP A 27 7.84 -5.10 14.58
N PHE A 28 8.79 -6.00 14.84
CA PHE A 28 8.84 -7.28 14.14
C PHE A 28 7.70 -8.23 14.52
N THR A 29 6.97 -7.98 15.62
CA THR A 29 5.74 -8.72 15.92
C THR A 29 4.68 -8.39 14.89
N ILE A 30 4.47 -7.09 14.62
CA ILE A 30 3.51 -6.62 13.62
C ILE A 30 3.94 -7.03 12.21
N VAL A 31 5.25 -6.91 11.88
CA VAL A 31 5.79 -7.38 10.61
C VAL A 31 5.51 -8.87 10.39
N ASN A 32 5.71 -9.71 11.42
CA ASN A 32 5.43 -11.13 11.33
C ASN A 32 3.92 -11.44 11.13
N GLU A 33 3.02 -10.70 11.78
CA GLU A 33 1.56 -10.87 11.56
C GLU A 33 1.17 -10.47 10.14
N LEU A 34 1.74 -9.38 9.60
CA LEU A 34 1.57 -9.02 8.20
C LEU A 34 2.07 -10.14 7.27
N CYS A 35 3.25 -10.72 7.54
CA CYS A 35 3.81 -11.82 6.76
C CYS A 35 2.91 -13.07 6.78
N LYS A 36 2.31 -13.41 7.92
CA LYS A 36 1.34 -14.52 8.02
C LYS A 36 0.11 -14.29 7.15
N SER A 37 -0.45 -13.07 7.17
CA SER A 37 -1.59 -12.71 6.34
C SER A 37 -1.26 -12.76 4.84
N ILE A 38 -0.09 -12.24 4.45
CA ILE A 38 0.42 -12.33 3.07
C ILE A 38 0.62 -13.79 2.66
N LYS A 39 1.25 -14.60 3.53
CA LYS A 39 1.46 -16.04 3.27
C LYS A 39 0.15 -16.75 2.98
N THR A 40 -0.88 -16.50 3.79
CA THR A 40 -2.21 -17.08 3.58
C THR A 40 -2.77 -16.73 2.20
N CYS A 41 -2.61 -15.48 1.74
CA CYS A 41 -3.05 -15.07 0.41
C CYS A 41 -2.22 -15.74 -0.70
N VAL A 42 -0.89 -15.82 -0.55
CA VAL A 42 -0.01 -16.51 -1.51
C VAL A 42 -0.36 -18.00 -1.61
N ASP A 43 -0.60 -18.67 -0.48
CA ASP A 43 -1.00 -20.08 -0.45
C ASP A 43 -2.37 -20.33 -1.11
N MET A 44 -3.22 -19.31 -1.20
CA MET A 44 -4.47 -19.33 -1.98
C MET A 44 -4.27 -19.06 -3.48
N GLY A 45 -3.05 -18.73 -3.91
CA GLY A 45 -2.72 -18.44 -5.31
C GLY A 45 -2.85 -16.97 -5.70
N VAL A 46 -2.86 -16.04 -4.74
CA VAL A 46 -2.89 -14.60 -5.00
C VAL A 46 -1.50 -14.08 -5.32
N GLN A 47 -1.35 -13.35 -6.41
CA GLN A 47 -0.13 -12.62 -6.77
C GLN A 47 -0.13 -11.26 -6.04
N ILE A 48 0.96 -10.96 -5.32
CA ILE A 48 1.01 -9.78 -4.44
C ILE A 48 2.16 -8.87 -4.80
N GLY A 49 1.81 -7.64 -5.22
CA GLY A 49 2.68 -6.49 -5.15
C GLY A 49 2.48 -5.77 -3.82
N LEU A 50 3.55 -5.32 -3.17
CA LEU A 50 3.51 -4.67 -1.87
C LEU A 50 4.21 -3.31 -1.92
N VAL A 51 3.57 -2.27 -1.42
CA VAL A 51 4.15 -0.94 -1.19
C VAL A 51 4.03 -0.59 0.28
N ILE A 52 5.14 -0.14 0.88
CA ILE A 52 5.18 0.25 2.30
C ILE A 52 5.60 1.71 2.40
N GLY A 53 4.79 2.53 3.06
CA GLY A 53 5.12 3.94 3.31
C GLY A 53 6.29 4.09 4.29
N ALA A 54 6.88 5.28 4.35
CA ALA A 54 8.05 5.59 5.18
C ALA A 54 7.72 6.31 6.50
N GLY A 55 6.45 6.45 6.86
CA GLY A 55 6.02 7.29 7.98
C GLY A 55 6.57 6.89 9.36
N ASN A 56 7.10 5.68 9.51
CA ASN A 56 7.81 5.19 10.69
C ASN A 56 9.28 5.68 10.78
N PHE A 57 9.85 6.17 9.70
CA PHE A 57 11.22 6.70 9.65
C PHE A 57 11.24 8.19 9.34
N TRP A 58 10.48 8.62 8.32
CA TRP A 58 10.53 10.00 7.82
C TRP A 58 9.24 10.39 7.09
N ARG A 59 8.76 11.62 7.38
CA ARG A 59 7.64 12.24 6.68
C ARG A 59 8.13 13.55 6.04
N GLY A 60 8.41 13.53 4.74
CA GLY A 60 9.02 14.65 4.03
C GLY A 60 8.38 16.00 4.31
N VAL A 61 7.05 16.10 4.21
CA VAL A 61 6.31 17.35 4.45
C VAL A 61 6.31 17.77 5.91
N LYS A 62 6.15 16.82 6.85
CA LYS A 62 6.03 17.12 8.28
C LYS A 62 7.38 17.35 8.96
N ASP A 63 8.36 16.50 8.67
CA ASP A 63 9.64 16.49 9.35
C ASP A 63 10.66 17.43 8.68
N GLY A 64 10.58 17.56 7.34
CA GLY A 64 11.45 18.38 6.51
C GLY A 64 10.98 19.82 6.32
N ALA A 65 9.67 20.08 6.35
CA ALA A 65 8.99 21.38 6.19
C ALA A 65 9.94 22.56 5.87
N ASP A 66 10.12 23.49 6.83
CA ASP A 66 10.97 24.68 6.65
C ASP A 66 12.46 24.43 6.91
N LYS A 67 12.88 23.17 7.14
CA LYS A 67 14.25 22.82 7.53
C LYS A 67 15.13 22.41 6.35
N MET A 68 14.53 22.00 5.24
CA MET A 68 15.25 21.55 4.05
C MET A 68 14.41 21.69 2.78
N GLN A 69 15.06 21.57 1.62
CA GLN A 69 14.37 21.58 0.33
C GLN A 69 13.40 20.40 0.24
N ARG A 70 12.20 20.64 -0.25
CA ARG A 70 11.14 19.65 -0.38
C ARG A 70 11.59 18.40 -1.14
N SER A 71 12.30 18.56 -2.25
CA SER A 71 12.80 17.42 -3.05
C SER A 71 13.76 16.52 -2.26
N HIS A 72 14.62 17.10 -1.42
CA HIS A 72 15.52 16.34 -0.55
C HIS A 72 14.75 15.62 0.58
N ALA A 73 13.76 16.30 1.17
CA ALA A 73 12.92 15.71 2.19
C ALA A 73 12.12 14.51 1.64
N ASP A 74 11.60 14.63 0.41
CA ASP A 74 10.90 13.54 -0.26
C ASP A 74 11.87 12.40 -0.64
N SER A 75 13.11 12.71 -1.04
CA SER A 75 14.14 11.68 -1.28
C SER A 75 14.45 10.87 -0.02
N MET A 76 14.53 11.51 1.16
CA MET A 76 14.66 10.79 2.44
C MET A 76 13.46 9.88 2.70
N GLY A 77 12.24 10.32 2.37
CA GLY A 77 11.04 9.49 2.43
C GLY A 77 11.13 8.27 1.49
N MET A 78 11.62 8.46 0.27
CA MET A 78 11.86 7.36 -0.67
C MET A 78 12.86 6.34 -0.11
N LEU A 79 13.98 6.78 0.48
CA LEU A 79 14.93 5.89 1.16
C LEU A 79 14.30 5.15 2.34
N GLY A 80 13.44 5.80 3.12
CA GLY A 80 12.70 5.15 4.20
C GLY A 80 11.79 4.01 3.72
N THR A 81 11.19 4.14 2.52
CA THR A 81 10.42 3.04 1.92
C THR A 81 11.32 1.87 1.52
N VAL A 82 12.56 2.12 1.08
CA VAL A 82 13.54 1.08 0.75
C VAL A 82 13.93 0.30 2.01
N MET A 83 14.17 1.00 3.13
CA MET A 83 14.46 0.34 4.42
C MET A 83 13.33 -0.60 4.83
N ASN A 84 12.07 -0.13 4.76
CA ASN A 84 10.91 -0.96 5.07
C ASN A 84 10.79 -2.16 4.13
N ALA A 85 10.99 -1.95 2.82
CA ALA A 85 10.88 -3.02 1.83
C ALA A 85 11.92 -4.12 2.07
N ILE A 86 13.17 -3.76 2.35
CA ILE A 86 14.25 -4.72 2.65
C ILE A 86 13.91 -5.54 3.90
N ALA A 87 13.47 -4.89 4.99
CA ALA A 87 13.16 -5.55 6.24
C ALA A 87 11.96 -6.51 6.10
N VAL A 88 10.91 -6.08 5.40
CA VAL A 88 9.72 -6.92 5.19
C VAL A 88 10.00 -8.04 4.21
N ALA A 89 10.81 -7.82 3.16
CA ALA A 89 11.24 -8.89 2.26
C ALA A 89 12.04 -9.98 2.98
N ASP A 90 12.97 -9.61 3.88
CA ASP A 90 13.69 -10.57 4.73
C ASP A 90 12.72 -11.39 5.60
N ALA A 91 11.75 -10.70 6.23
CA ALA A 91 10.73 -11.38 7.04
C ALA A 91 9.86 -12.34 6.19
N LEU A 92 9.40 -11.94 5.00
CA LEU A 92 8.66 -12.79 4.08
C LEU A 92 9.46 -14.03 3.67
N ASN A 93 10.75 -13.86 3.37
CA ASN A 93 11.64 -14.96 3.03
C ASN A 93 11.81 -15.95 4.20
N ARG A 94 11.89 -15.47 5.44
CA ARG A 94 11.91 -16.32 6.66
C ARG A 94 10.59 -17.07 6.86
N HIS A 95 9.48 -16.54 6.37
CA HIS A 95 8.17 -17.23 6.33
C HIS A 95 8.02 -18.19 5.14
N GLY A 96 9.10 -18.46 4.38
CA GLY A 96 9.12 -19.44 3.28
C GLY A 96 8.54 -18.94 1.96
N MET A 97 8.43 -17.64 1.78
CA MET A 97 8.07 -17.02 0.50
C MET A 97 9.34 -16.57 -0.25
N ASP A 98 9.29 -16.44 -1.58
CA ASP A 98 10.34 -15.77 -2.36
C ASP A 98 9.92 -14.29 -2.55
N ALA A 99 10.49 -13.39 -1.75
CA ALA A 99 10.19 -11.97 -1.82
C ALA A 99 11.33 -11.20 -2.49
N ARG A 100 10.99 -10.29 -3.40
CA ARG A 100 11.92 -9.47 -4.18
C ARG A 100 11.63 -7.98 -4.01
N VAL A 101 12.69 -7.19 -3.88
CA VAL A 101 12.56 -5.73 -3.76
C VAL A 101 12.96 -5.09 -5.08
N LEU A 102 12.01 -4.37 -5.69
CA LEU A 102 12.23 -3.57 -6.89
C LEU A 102 12.17 -2.10 -6.52
N SER A 103 13.24 -1.35 -6.77
CA SER A 103 13.32 0.09 -6.45
C SER A 103 13.14 0.96 -7.70
N ALA A 104 12.34 2.00 -7.59
CA ALA A 104 12.18 3.02 -8.63
C ALA A 104 13.43 3.92 -8.78
N VAL A 105 14.31 3.91 -7.79
CA VAL A 105 15.63 4.56 -7.84
C VAL A 105 16.69 3.47 -7.88
N GLU A 106 17.68 3.63 -8.75
CA GLU A 106 18.74 2.65 -8.95
C GLU A 106 19.60 2.49 -7.69
N MET A 107 19.63 1.28 -7.13
CA MET A 107 20.37 0.90 -5.93
C MET A 107 20.91 -0.54 -6.06
N ASN A 108 21.68 -0.81 -7.09
CA ASN A 108 22.05 -2.16 -7.58
C ASN A 108 22.72 -3.08 -6.54
N LYS A 109 23.23 -2.57 -5.43
CA LYS A 109 23.77 -3.39 -4.32
C LYS A 109 22.73 -3.80 -3.29
N LEU A 110 21.56 -3.16 -3.28
CA LEU A 110 20.55 -3.34 -2.24
C LEU A 110 19.25 -3.92 -2.79
N THR A 111 18.88 -3.55 -4.01
CA THR A 111 17.60 -3.91 -4.66
C THR A 111 17.82 -4.10 -6.15
N GLU A 112 16.85 -4.73 -6.82
CA GLU A 112 16.80 -4.72 -8.27
C GLU A 112 16.13 -3.41 -8.77
N TYR A 113 16.54 -2.92 -9.94
CA TYR A 113 15.89 -1.76 -10.55
C TYR A 113 14.52 -2.15 -11.10
N PHE A 114 13.52 -1.35 -10.79
CA PHE A 114 12.15 -1.61 -11.21
C PHE A 114 12.00 -1.49 -12.73
N THR A 115 11.46 -2.53 -13.33
CA THR A 115 10.80 -2.47 -14.64
C THR A 115 9.49 -3.25 -14.55
N ARG A 116 8.48 -2.85 -15.35
CA ARG A 116 7.21 -3.56 -15.43
C ARG A 116 7.42 -5.05 -15.74
N ASP A 117 8.20 -5.35 -16.77
CA ASP A 117 8.42 -6.73 -17.24
C ASP A 117 9.09 -7.61 -16.16
N LEU A 118 10.00 -7.03 -15.37
CA LEU A 118 10.63 -7.75 -14.25
C LEU A 118 9.63 -8.02 -13.14
N ALA A 119 8.79 -7.05 -12.81
CA ALA A 119 7.75 -7.20 -11.80
C ALA A 119 6.72 -8.26 -12.22
N GLU A 120 6.23 -8.22 -13.45
CA GLU A 120 5.30 -9.21 -13.99
C GLU A 120 5.90 -10.61 -13.99
N ARG A 121 7.16 -10.76 -14.42
CA ARG A 121 7.87 -12.05 -14.39
C ARG A 121 7.90 -12.60 -12.97
N PHE A 122 8.28 -11.81 -11.99
CA PHE A 122 8.36 -12.29 -10.60
C PHE A 122 6.98 -12.66 -10.03
N LEU A 123 5.95 -11.86 -10.30
CA LEU A 123 4.58 -12.19 -9.88
C LEU A 123 4.09 -13.50 -10.52
N ASN A 124 4.38 -13.71 -11.80
CA ASN A 124 4.02 -14.94 -12.52
C ASN A 124 4.81 -16.16 -12.04
N GLU A 125 6.01 -15.98 -11.50
CA GLU A 125 6.80 -16.99 -10.83
C GLU A 125 6.32 -17.28 -9.37
N GLY A 126 5.27 -16.62 -8.92
CA GLY A 126 4.71 -16.78 -7.56
C GLY A 126 5.49 -16.04 -6.48
N LYS A 127 6.35 -15.09 -6.85
CA LYS A 127 7.10 -14.28 -5.88
C LYS A 127 6.27 -13.11 -5.37
N VAL A 128 6.54 -12.68 -4.14
CA VAL A 128 6.02 -11.42 -3.59
C VAL A 128 6.93 -10.28 -4.02
N VAL A 129 6.40 -9.26 -4.68
CA VAL A 129 7.19 -8.15 -5.20
C VAL A 129 6.97 -6.90 -4.34
N LEU A 130 8.03 -6.42 -3.69
CA LEU A 130 7.98 -5.17 -2.91
C LEU A 130 8.48 -4.01 -3.78
N PHE A 131 7.66 -3.00 -3.94
CA PHE A 131 8.00 -1.79 -4.68
C PHE A 131 8.50 -0.71 -3.72
N ALA A 132 9.75 -0.30 -3.89
CA ALA A 132 10.44 0.67 -3.06
C ALA A 132 10.72 1.99 -3.81
N ALA A 133 11.05 3.04 -3.07
CA ALA A 133 11.33 4.37 -3.57
C ALA A 133 10.14 5.06 -4.28
N GLY A 134 8.89 4.63 -3.99
CA GLY A 134 7.67 5.24 -4.49
C GLY A 134 7.61 5.31 -6.02
N THR A 135 7.38 6.52 -6.56
CA THR A 135 7.41 6.78 -8.02
C THR A 135 8.83 6.98 -8.55
N GLY A 136 9.84 7.10 -7.70
CA GLY A 136 11.20 7.53 -8.06
C GLY A 136 11.33 9.05 -8.19
N ASN A 137 10.26 9.81 -7.99
CA ASN A 137 10.23 11.26 -8.12
C ASN A 137 9.72 11.93 -6.84
N PRO A 138 10.28 13.10 -6.47
CA PRO A 138 9.73 13.90 -5.38
C PRO A 138 8.32 14.42 -5.72
N TYR A 139 7.64 14.99 -4.73
CA TYR A 139 6.30 15.57 -4.80
C TYR A 139 5.13 14.58 -4.92
N PHE A 140 5.39 13.29 -5.04
CA PHE A 140 4.37 12.25 -5.04
C PHE A 140 4.30 11.52 -3.70
N SER A 141 3.09 11.19 -3.28
CA SER A 141 2.87 10.38 -2.09
C SER A 141 3.12 8.89 -2.36
N THR A 142 3.26 8.12 -1.29
CA THR A 142 3.30 6.66 -1.38
C THR A 142 1.97 6.08 -1.90
N ASP A 143 0.83 6.74 -1.64
CA ASP A 143 -0.47 6.31 -2.15
C ASP A 143 -0.53 6.43 -3.67
N THR A 144 -0.02 7.56 -4.24
CA THR A 144 0.15 7.71 -5.70
C THR A 144 1.08 6.64 -6.28
N GLY A 145 2.23 6.39 -5.61
CA GLY A 145 3.14 5.33 -6.02
C GLY A 145 2.48 3.96 -6.02
N ALA A 146 1.64 3.65 -5.04
CA ALA A 146 0.92 2.39 -4.96
C ALA A 146 -0.08 2.23 -6.11
N VAL A 147 -0.85 3.26 -6.43
CA VAL A 147 -1.77 3.21 -7.57
C VAL A 147 -1.01 3.03 -8.88
N LEU A 148 0.08 3.78 -9.09
CA LEU A 148 0.91 3.66 -10.29
C LEU A 148 1.42 2.21 -10.46
N ARG A 149 2.00 1.62 -9.42
CA ARG A 149 2.47 0.22 -9.47
C ARG A 149 1.33 -0.75 -9.69
N GLY A 150 0.15 -0.52 -9.07
CA GLY A 150 -1.05 -1.32 -9.30
C GLY A 150 -1.48 -1.35 -10.75
N VAL A 151 -1.48 -0.19 -11.42
CA VAL A 151 -1.78 -0.08 -12.86
C VAL A 151 -0.72 -0.78 -13.70
N GLU A 152 0.57 -0.54 -13.42
CA GLU A 152 1.68 -1.12 -14.19
C GLU A 152 1.73 -2.64 -14.15
N ILE A 153 1.35 -3.26 -13.02
CA ILE A 153 1.30 -4.72 -12.88
C ILE A 153 -0.07 -5.32 -13.22
N GLU A 154 -0.99 -4.54 -13.74
CA GLU A 154 -2.35 -4.97 -14.06
C GLU A 154 -3.05 -5.65 -12.87
N ALA A 155 -2.96 -5.03 -11.68
CA ALA A 155 -3.63 -5.53 -10.49
C ALA A 155 -5.16 -5.44 -10.61
N ASP A 156 -5.89 -6.45 -10.13
CA ASP A 156 -7.36 -6.43 -10.06
C ASP A 156 -7.87 -5.36 -9.10
N ALA A 157 -7.07 -5.04 -8.07
CA ALA A 157 -7.37 -3.99 -7.10
C ALA A 157 -6.11 -3.48 -6.39
N VAL A 158 -6.16 -2.21 -5.98
CA VAL A 158 -5.23 -1.60 -5.02
C VAL A 158 -5.86 -1.62 -3.65
N LEU A 159 -5.26 -2.35 -2.72
CA LEU A 159 -5.70 -2.55 -1.36
C LEU A 159 -4.96 -1.58 -0.43
N MET A 160 -5.66 -0.56 0.09
CA MET A 160 -5.13 0.46 0.98
C MET A 160 -5.38 0.06 2.44
N ALA A 161 -4.45 -0.66 3.04
CA ALA A 161 -4.49 -1.01 4.46
C ALA A 161 -4.07 0.18 5.32
N LYS A 162 -5.00 0.69 6.12
CA LYS A 162 -4.86 1.92 6.92
C LYS A 162 -5.14 1.68 8.39
N ASN A 163 -4.89 2.68 9.25
CA ASN A 163 -5.27 2.63 10.66
C ASN A 163 -6.78 2.83 10.86
N VAL A 164 -7.44 3.51 9.91
CA VAL A 164 -8.91 3.70 9.90
C VAL A 164 -9.52 2.62 9.02
N ASP A 165 -10.60 2.02 9.49
CA ASP A 165 -11.24 0.84 8.87
C ASP A 165 -11.98 1.11 7.56
N ALA A 166 -12.30 2.38 7.24
CA ALA A 166 -13.06 2.76 6.06
C ALA A 166 -12.83 4.22 5.67
N ILE A 167 -13.47 4.68 4.60
CA ILE A 167 -13.61 6.09 4.27
C ILE A 167 -14.86 6.64 4.98
N TYR A 168 -14.71 7.80 5.61
CA TYR A 168 -15.76 8.48 6.36
C TYR A 168 -16.02 9.88 5.79
N SER A 169 -17.21 10.43 6.10
CA SER A 169 -17.58 11.81 5.74
C SER A 169 -16.71 12.88 6.43
N ALA A 170 -16.16 12.55 7.60
CA ALA A 170 -15.24 13.36 8.39
C ALA A 170 -14.29 12.44 9.16
N ASP A 171 -13.33 12.99 9.90
CA ASP A 171 -12.43 12.21 10.77
C ASP A 171 -13.21 11.61 11.95
N PRO A 172 -13.43 10.28 12.02
CA PRO A 172 -14.25 9.66 13.07
C PRO A 172 -13.66 9.81 14.47
N ALA A 173 -12.37 10.11 14.59
CA ALA A 173 -11.73 10.36 15.89
C ALA A 173 -12.07 11.77 16.44
N LYS A 174 -12.51 12.69 15.57
CA LYS A 174 -12.83 14.09 15.91
C LYS A 174 -14.32 14.40 15.82
N ASP A 175 -15.02 13.69 14.95
CA ASP A 175 -16.45 13.89 14.69
C ASP A 175 -17.20 12.57 14.90
N PRO A 176 -17.91 12.40 16.04
CA PRO A 176 -18.69 11.20 16.30
C PRO A 176 -19.91 11.03 15.36
N THR A 177 -20.24 12.05 14.57
CA THR A 177 -21.33 12.00 13.57
C THR A 177 -20.83 11.59 12.19
N ALA A 178 -19.53 11.30 12.04
CA ALA A 178 -18.92 10.89 10.77
C ALA A 178 -19.59 9.62 10.24
N VAL A 179 -20.09 9.70 9.01
CA VAL A 179 -20.76 8.58 8.32
C VAL A 179 -19.72 7.72 7.63
N ARG A 180 -19.75 6.42 7.92
CA ARG A 180 -18.92 5.40 7.26
C ARG A 180 -19.52 5.04 5.90
N TYR A 181 -18.68 5.00 4.86
CA TYR A 181 -19.08 4.56 3.52
C TYR A 181 -18.60 3.14 3.24
N SER A 182 -19.46 2.29 2.70
CA SER A 182 -19.10 0.95 2.20
C SER A 182 -18.68 0.98 0.73
N ARG A 183 -19.30 1.85 -0.05
CA ARG A 183 -19.08 2.03 -1.50
C ARG A 183 -19.07 3.51 -1.85
N LEU A 184 -18.16 3.92 -2.72
CA LEU A 184 -18.05 5.28 -3.25
C LEU A 184 -17.58 5.21 -4.71
N THR A 185 -18.11 6.10 -5.54
CA THR A 185 -17.47 6.38 -6.83
C THR A 185 -16.32 7.36 -6.65
N TYR A 186 -15.33 7.35 -7.56
CA TYR A 186 -14.26 8.36 -7.54
C TYR A 186 -14.81 9.78 -7.64
N GLY A 187 -15.86 9.98 -8.46
CA GLY A 187 -16.55 11.26 -8.55
C GLY A 187 -17.11 11.75 -7.22
N GLU A 188 -17.71 10.84 -6.41
CA GLU A 188 -18.21 11.19 -5.07
C GLU A 188 -17.09 11.53 -4.10
N VAL A 189 -15.96 10.78 -4.14
CA VAL A 189 -14.78 11.07 -3.29
C VAL A 189 -14.25 12.47 -3.59
N LEU A 190 -14.10 12.80 -4.87
CA LEU A 190 -13.60 14.12 -5.29
C LEU A 190 -14.59 15.24 -4.99
N ALA A 191 -15.88 15.08 -5.33
CA ALA A 191 -16.91 16.08 -5.10
C ALA A 191 -17.13 16.40 -3.61
N LYS A 192 -17.02 15.38 -2.74
CA LYS A 192 -17.18 15.53 -1.28
C LYS A 192 -15.86 15.86 -0.59
N ASN A 193 -14.74 15.98 -1.33
CA ASN A 193 -13.39 16.23 -0.80
C ASN A 193 -13.03 15.28 0.37
N LEU A 194 -13.34 13.98 0.21
CA LEU A 194 -13.08 12.99 1.25
C LEU A 194 -11.58 12.72 1.37
N LYS A 195 -11.06 12.77 2.60
CA LYS A 195 -9.62 12.58 2.89
C LYS A 195 -9.23 11.10 3.02
N ALA A 196 -9.61 10.30 2.06
CA ALA A 196 -9.32 8.87 2.06
C ALA A 196 -7.87 8.57 1.66
N THR A 197 -7.37 9.26 0.64
CA THR A 197 -6.01 9.22 0.12
C THR A 197 -5.74 10.56 -0.59
N ASP A 198 -4.55 10.75 -1.17
CA ASP A 198 -4.30 12.00 -1.90
C ASP A 198 -5.06 12.06 -3.25
N ILE A 199 -5.34 13.28 -3.69
CA ILE A 199 -6.14 13.55 -4.90
C ILE A 199 -5.48 12.97 -6.16
N THR A 200 -4.14 12.99 -6.24
CA THR A 200 -3.39 12.47 -7.38
C THR A 200 -3.58 10.96 -7.50
N ALA A 201 -3.52 10.23 -6.38
CA ALA A 201 -3.79 8.79 -6.36
C ALA A 201 -5.22 8.48 -6.80
N MET A 202 -6.21 9.28 -6.34
CA MET A 202 -7.62 9.10 -6.74
C MET A 202 -7.83 9.36 -8.22
N ALA A 203 -7.26 10.45 -8.76
CA ALA A 203 -7.37 10.78 -10.18
C ALA A 203 -6.72 9.70 -11.06
N LEU A 204 -5.51 9.25 -10.70
CA LEU A 204 -4.81 8.18 -11.42
C LEU A 204 -5.61 6.87 -11.42
N ALA A 205 -6.19 6.49 -10.27
CA ALA A 205 -7.01 5.29 -10.16
C ALA A 205 -8.30 5.41 -11.00
N MET A 206 -8.95 6.58 -10.98
CA MET A 206 -10.13 6.87 -11.78
C MET A 206 -9.86 6.77 -13.29
N ASP A 207 -8.78 7.40 -13.77
CA ASP A 207 -8.43 7.43 -15.19
C ASP A 207 -8.09 6.03 -15.74
N ASN A 208 -7.53 5.16 -14.88
CA ASN A 208 -7.17 3.79 -15.25
C ASN A 208 -8.23 2.75 -14.85
N ASN A 209 -9.43 3.18 -14.43
CA ASN A 209 -10.52 2.30 -14.02
C ASN A 209 -10.12 1.26 -12.94
N MET A 210 -9.15 1.62 -12.09
CA MET A 210 -8.63 0.76 -11.03
C MET A 210 -9.65 0.63 -9.89
N THR A 211 -9.85 -0.57 -9.39
CA THR A 211 -10.60 -0.77 -8.13
C THR A 211 -9.69 -0.44 -6.95
N MET A 212 -10.17 0.38 -6.00
CA MET A 212 -9.48 0.64 -4.75
C MET A 212 -10.32 0.14 -3.57
N VAL A 213 -9.68 -0.50 -2.58
CA VAL A 213 -10.35 -0.91 -1.34
C VAL A 213 -9.57 -0.34 -0.16
N CYS A 214 -10.22 0.54 0.62
CA CYS A 214 -9.66 1.12 1.84
C CYS A 214 -10.23 0.39 3.06
N PHE A 215 -9.38 -0.19 3.91
CA PHE A 215 -9.79 -1.01 5.05
C PHE A 215 -8.79 -0.94 6.20
N GLY A 216 -9.21 -1.38 7.39
CA GLY A 216 -8.37 -1.42 8.59
C GLY A 216 -7.37 -2.57 8.55
N LEU A 217 -6.07 -2.25 8.73
CA LEU A 217 -5.02 -3.28 8.80
C LEU A 217 -5.16 -4.15 10.05
N ASN A 218 -5.59 -3.54 11.17
CA ASN A 218 -5.65 -4.19 12.49
C ASN A 218 -6.88 -5.10 12.68
N GLU A 219 -7.81 -5.15 11.71
CA GLU A 219 -8.90 -6.11 11.74
C GLU A 219 -8.37 -7.51 11.45
N GLU A 220 -8.87 -8.49 12.20
CA GLU A 220 -8.44 -9.88 12.06
C GLU A 220 -8.62 -10.39 10.63
N ASN A 221 -7.54 -10.91 10.05
CA ASN A 221 -7.50 -11.46 8.69
C ASN A 221 -8.01 -10.51 7.59
N SER A 222 -7.95 -9.19 7.83
CA SER A 222 -8.54 -8.18 6.93
C SER A 222 -8.09 -8.33 5.47
N ILE A 223 -6.80 -8.55 5.21
CA ILE A 223 -6.26 -8.73 3.86
C ILE A 223 -6.87 -9.97 3.20
N VAL A 224 -6.93 -11.09 3.90
CA VAL A 224 -7.50 -12.36 3.41
C VAL A 224 -8.99 -12.20 3.12
N ARG A 225 -9.73 -11.52 3.99
CA ARG A 225 -11.15 -11.24 3.84
C ARG A 225 -11.45 -10.40 2.59
N VAL A 226 -10.67 -9.31 2.38
CA VAL A 226 -10.81 -8.48 1.17
C VAL A 226 -10.53 -9.28 -0.10
N VAL A 227 -9.48 -10.09 -0.12
CA VAL A 227 -9.12 -10.91 -1.29
C VAL A 227 -10.21 -11.93 -1.63
N ARG A 228 -10.91 -12.46 -0.63
CA ARG A 228 -12.07 -13.32 -0.78
C ARG A 228 -13.35 -12.59 -1.21
N GLY A 229 -13.31 -11.25 -1.22
CA GLY A 229 -14.45 -10.44 -1.65
C GLY A 229 -15.44 -10.09 -0.55
N GLU A 230 -15.07 -10.27 0.73
CA GLU A 230 -15.87 -9.75 1.83
C GLU A 230 -15.94 -8.23 1.76
N GLU A 231 -17.12 -7.67 1.99
CA GLU A 231 -17.36 -6.22 1.95
C GLU A 231 -16.92 -5.57 3.27
N ILE A 232 -15.62 -5.59 3.56
CA ILE A 232 -15.04 -4.82 4.65
C ILE A 232 -14.43 -3.53 4.11
N GLY A 233 -14.45 -2.49 4.93
CA GLY A 233 -13.93 -1.17 4.52
C GLY A 233 -14.80 -0.46 3.49
N THR A 234 -14.15 0.31 2.62
CA THR A 234 -14.79 1.05 1.53
C THR A 234 -14.21 0.64 0.20
N THR A 235 -15.06 0.20 -0.72
CA THR A 235 -14.67 -0.01 -2.13
C THR A 235 -14.92 1.27 -2.92
N VAL A 236 -13.91 1.71 -3.71
CA VAL A 236 -14.00 2.87 -4.60
C VAL A 236 -13.79 2.42 -6.04
N LYS A 237 -14.70 2.82 -6.94
CA LYS A 237 -14.70 2.49 -8.37
C LYS A 237 -15.25 3.66 -9.20
N ASN A 238 -15.16 3.57 -10.53
CA ASN A 238 -15.86 4.49 -11.40
C ASN A 238 -17.39 4.28 -11.37
N HIS A 239 -17.83 3.02 -11.36
CA HIS A 239 -19.24 2.63 -11.36
C HIS A 239 -19.44 1.35 -10.52
N PHE A 240 -20.64 1.18 -9.97
CA PHE A 240 -21.09 -0.01 -9.24
C PHE A 240 -22.23 -0.69 -9.98
#